data_91ba4e84be3e53ef5da5130b0e2bac78
#
_entry.id   91ba4e84be3e53ef5da5130b0e2bac78
#
_cell.length_a   1.000
_cell.length_b   1.000
_cell.length_c   1.000
_cell.angle_alpha   90.00
_cell.angle_beta   90.00
_cell.angle_gamma   90.00
#
_symmetry.space_group_name_H-M   'P 1'
#
loop_
_entity.id
_entity.type
_entity.pdbx_description
1 polymer ?
#
loop_
_entity_poly.entity_id
_entity_poly.type
_entity_poly.pdbx_seq_one_letter_code
_entity_poly.pdbx_strand_id
1 'polypeptide(L)'
;MNEKEIGEIRRRVRRDRSNITAIYGCYVNSQKEIISEFKLGTGTMPENEAEKYFALLKKVLSGTIGKNLIDVTFRTSQVADSPEHKLLMQLRASGLKDDDLRQKLYEKILPNVHFEDNYLILLGCDSYDVPFKGKDDAVQNDASEETYTYILCAVCPVKQTKPVLRYTAESKDFHDGGVSQIACAPEAGFLFPAFDNRSTNIYNALFYSRSPKENYEALVKELFNVQPPQPAFQQKKSFEALLGTTLAEECSLEVVQSVHDALRQSIDLHKESKVEEPLLISKEQVKTTLQSCGVSDTGISKFSVQFDEVFGFEAELHPKNIIDNKRFEIATPDVSIKVNPERSDLIETRIIGGVKYILICADESVEVNGVPINIKD
;
A
#
# COMPACT_ATOMS: atom_id res chain seq x y z
N MET A 1 -0.64 4.23 -4.31
CA MET A 1 -0.65 5.52 -3.52
C MET A 1 0.70 5.76 -2.87
N ASN A 2 1.15 7.01 -2.75
CA ASN A 2 2.37 7.40 -2.02
C ASN A 2 2.03 8.02 -0.64
N GLU A 3 3.05 8.26 0.20
CA GLU A 3 2.86 8.80 1.56
C GLU A 3 2.17 10.18 1.59
N LYS A 4 2.42 11.04 0.59
CA LYS A 4 1.81 12.38 0.51
C LYS A 4 0.32 12.27 0.22
N GLU A 5 -0.07 11.40 -0.70
CA GLU A 5 -1.45 11.14 -1.09
C GLU A 5 -2.24 10.49 0.05
N ILE A 6 -1.69 9.44 0.67
CA ILE A 6 -2.29 8.84 1.87
C ILE A 6 -2.43 9.88 2.98
N GLY A 7 -1.40 10.71 3.19
CA GLY A 7 -1.42 11.80 4.16
C GLY A 7 -2.48 12.86 3.85
N GLU A 8 -2.74 13.15 2.57
CA GLU A 8 -3.79 14.07 2.13
C GLU A 8 -5.18 13.54 2.47
N ILE A 9 -5.49 12.31 2.06
CA ILE A 9 -6.78 11.67 2.37
C ILE A 9 -6.95 11.47 3.88
N ARG A 10 -5.92 11.02 4.58
CA ARG A 10 -5.95 10.85 6.04
C ARG A 10 -6.27 12.15 6.80
N ARG A 11 -5.78 13.30 6.33
CA ARG A 11 -6.10 14.61 6.93
C ARG A 11 -7.55 15.03 6.69
N ARG A 12 -8.17 14.53 5.63
CA ARG A 12 -9.57 14.80 5.34
C ARG A 12 -10.53 14.01 6.22
N VAL A 13 -10.18 12.77 6.61
CA VAL A 13 -11.07 11.91 7.43
C VAL A 13 -11.23 12.52 8.82
N ARG A 14 -12.07 13.56 8.88
CA ARG A 14 -12.48 14.33 10.06
C ARG A 14 -13.87 14.92 9.79
N ARG A 15 -14.62 15.15 10.86
CA ARG A 15 -15.97 15.72 10.77
C ARG A 15 -16.03 17.05 10.04
N ASP A 16 -15.05 17.93 10.33
CA ASP A 16 -14.99 19.29 9.80
C ASP A 16 -14.46 19.40 8.36
N ARG A 17 -13.97 18.31 7.78
CA ARG A 17 -13.29 18.33 6.47
C ARG A 17 -13.82 17.33 5.45
N SER A 18 -14.47 16.27 5.90
CA SER A 18 -15.00 15.24 5.01
C SER A 18 -16.46 15.49 4.69
N ASN A 19 -16.91 14.94 3.56
CA ASN A 19 -18.31 14.89 3.17
C ASN A 19 -18.99 13.58 3.59
N ILE A 20 -18.43 12.86 4.61
CA ILE A 20 -19.06 11.68 5.18
C ILE A 20 -20.30 12.09 5.93
N THR A 21 -21.47 11.89 5.34
CA THR A 21 -22.77 12.26 5.94
C THR A 21 -23.34 11.19 6.86
N ALA A 22 -22.92 9.94 6.67
CA ALA A 22 -23.34 8.80 7.47
C ALA A 22 -22.22 7.79 7.66
N ILE A 23 -22.18 7.16 8.83
CA ILE A 23 -21.35 6.02 9.15
C ILE A 23 -22.27 4.82 9.33
N TYR A 24 -21.98 3.73 8.64
CA TYR A 24 -22.70 2.48 8.75
C TYR A 24 -21.88 1.52 9.61
N GLY A 25 -22.52 0.87 10.55
CA GLY A 25 -21.89 -0.09 11.44
C GLY A 25 -22.60 -1.43 11.40
N CYS A 26 -21.82 -2.50 11.47
CA CYS A 26 -22.29 -3.87 11.66
C CYS A 26 -21.56 -4.46 12.86
N TYR A 27 -22.29 -4.74 13.94
CA TYR A 27 -21.77 -5.34 15.17
C TYR A 27 -21.98 -6.85 15.13
N VAL A 28 -20.91 -7.59 15.32
CA VAL A 28 -20.84 -9.04 15.07
C VAL A 28 -20.28 -9.73 16.30
N ASN A 29 -20.86 -10.90 16.64
CA ASN A 29 -20.35 -11.73 17.75
C ASN A 29 -19.16 -12.61 17.31
N SER A 30 -18.52 -13.28 18.28
CA SER A 30 -17.42 -14.20 18.03
C SER A 30 -17.79 -15.41 17.18
N GLN A 31 -19.07 -15.77 17.09
CA GLN A 31 -19.61 -16.82 16.22
C GLN A 31 -19.88 -16.34 14.78
N LYS A 32 -19.53 -15.08 14.46
CA LYS A 32 -19.75 -14.45 13.16
C LYS A 32 -21.22 -14.18 12.82
N GLU A 33 -22.08 -14.06 13.83
CA GLU A 33 -23.47 -13.67 13.66
C GLU A 33 -23.62 -12.16 13.88
N ILE A 34 -24.40 -11.52 13.04
CA ILE A 34 -24.70 -10.08 13.14
C ILE A 34 -25.63 -9.86 14.32
N ILE A 35 -25.15 -9.14 15.32
CA ILE A 35 -25.95 -8.75 16.50
C ILE A 35 -26.85 -7.56 16.14
N SER A 36 -26.28 -6.55 15.47
CA SER A 36 -27.02 -5.35 15.05
C SER A 36 -26.32 -4.63 13.91
N GLU A 37 -27.13 -3.98 13.10
CA GLU A 37 -26.68 -2.99 12.12
C GLU A 37 -27.23 -1.63 12.49
N PHE A 38 -26.46 -0.59 12.21
CA PHE A 38 -26.86 0.77 12.49
C PHE A 38 -26.34 1.76 11.45
N LYS A 39 -27.04 2.86 11.34
CA LYS A 39 -26.66 4.02 10.53
C LYS A 39 -26.65 5.25 11.41
N LEU A 40 -25.53 5.95 11.43
CA LEU A 40 -25.33 7.14 12.25
C LEU A 40 -25.12 8.35 11.34
N GLY A 41 -25.99 9.35 11.45
CA GLY A 41 -25.83 10.62 10.75
C GLY A 41 -24.75 11.48 11.41
N THR A 42 -23.70 11.80 10.70
CA THR A 42 -22.57 12.58 11.27
C THR A 42 -22.95 14.00 11.67
N GLY A 43 -23.97 14.57 11.03
CA GLY A 43 -24.48 15.92 11.34
C GLY A 43 -25.32 15.99 12.63
N THR A 44 -25.96 14.89 13.03
CA THR A 44 -26.82 14.82 14.21
C THR A 44 -26.15 14.25 15.45
N MET A 45 -24.99 13.66 15.29
CA MET A 45 -24.20 13.02 16.34
C MET A 45 -23.45 14.07 17.17
N PRO A 46 -23.31 13.88 18.50
CA PRO A 46 -22.43 14.70 19.33
C PRO A 46 -20.99 14.71 18.76
N GLU A 47 -20.34 15.86 18.83
CA GLU A 47 -19.01 16.03 18.24
C GLU A 47 -17.97 15.04 18.77
N ASN A 48 -17.91 14.88 20.08
CA ASN A 48 -17.01 13.93 20.76
C ASN A 48 -17.25 12.48 20.37
N GLU A 49 -18.46 12.13 19.99
CA GLU A 49 -18.81 10.79 19.52
C GLU A 49 -18.39 10.62 18.06
N ALA A 50 -18.73 11.59 17.21
CA ALA A 50 -18.32 11.60 15.81
C ALA A 50 -16.79 11.47 15.67
N GLU A 51 -16.02 12.23 16.44
CA GLU A 51 -14.55 12.18 16.42
C GLU A 51 -14.00 10.77 16.67
N LYS A 52 -14.64 9.97 17.55
CA LYS A 52 -14.21 8.60 17.82
C LYS A 52 -14.41 7.69 16.61
N TYR A 53 -15.55 7.80 15.92
CA TYR A 53 -15.80 7.03 14.70
C TYR A 53 -14.86 7.44 13.58
N PHE A 54 -14.66 8.74 13.38
CA PHE A 54 -13.69 9.25 12.40
C PHE A 54 -12.26 8.79 12.73
N ALA A 55 -11.89 8.72 13.99
CA ALA A 55 -10.58 8.24 14.41
C ALA A 55 -10.36 6.77 14.04
N LEU A 56 -11.39 5.91 14.19
CA LEU A 56 -11.32 4.51 13.78
C LEU A 56 -11.18 4.38 12.26
N LEU A 57 -12.02 5.06 11.47
CA LEU A 57 -11.91 5.07 10.00
C LEU A 57 -10.56 5.62 9.52
N LYS A 58 -10.11 6.73 10.10
CA LYS A 58 -8.81 7.35 9.80
C LYS A 58 -7.63 6.42 10.08
N LYS A 59 -7.75 5.55 11.07
CA LYS A 59 -6.68 4.61 11.46
C LYS A 59 -6.33 3.63 10.35
N VAL A 60 -7.29 3.29 9.50
CA VAL A 60 -7.07 2.43 8.30
C VAL A 60 -6.09 3.05 7.30
N LEU A 61 -5.87 4.36 7.36
CA LEU A 61 -4.89 5.08 6.53
C LEU A 61 -3.57 5.34 7.28
N SER A 62 -3.28 4.57 8.33
CA SER A 62 -2.11 4.78 9.19
C SER A 62 -1.14 3.61 9.10
N GLY A 63 0.14 3.89 9.20
CA GLY A 63 1.19 2.87 9.18
C GLY A 63 2.17 3.10 8.04
N THR A 64 3.01 2.12 7.80
CA THR A 64 4.06 2.18 6.77
C THR A 64 3.58 1.48 5.51
N ILE A 65 3.77 2.14 4.36
CA ILE A 65 3.51 1.56 3.04
C ILE A 65 4.38 0.30 2.87
N GLY A 66 3.77 -0.75 2.30
CA GLY A 66 4.42 -2.05 2.12
C GLY A 66 4.54 -2.88 3.39
N LYS A 67 4.03 -2.39 4.55
CA LYS A 67 3.94 -3.16 5.80
C LYS A 67 2.52 -3.23 6.32
N ASN A 68 1.98 -2.08 6.73
CA ASN A 68 0.61 -1.96 7.23
C ASN A 68 -0.37 -1.59 6.11
N LEU A 69 0.10 -0.82 5.14
CA LEU A 69 -0.65 -0.33 4.00
C LEU A 69 -0.13 -1.05 2.75
N ILE A 70 -0.97 -1.86 2.16
CA ILE A 70 -0.64 -2.75 1.05
C ILE A 70 -1.48 -2.32 -0.15
N ASP A 71 -0.82 -1.99 -1.27
CA ASP A 71 -1.51 -1.71 -2.52
C ASP A 71 -2.04 -3.03 -3.09
N VAL A 72 -3.34 -3.09 -3.31
CA VAL A 72 -4.05 -4.20 -3.96
C VAL A 72 -4.38 -3.76 -5.37
N THR A 73 -3.86 -4.47 -6.36
CA THR A 73 -4.01 -4.11 -7.77
C THR A 73 -4.95 -5.08 -8.47
N PHE A 74 -5.96 -4.56 -9.15
CA PHE A 74 -6.85 -5.30 -10.01
C PHE A 74 -6.28 -5.38 -11.43
N ARG A 75 -6.36 -6.54 -12.05
CA ARG A 75 -6.08 -6.71 -13.47
C ARG A 75 -7.16 -6.01 -14.30
N THR A 76 -6.83 -5.56 -15.50
CA THR A 76 -7.80 -4.94 -16.43
C THR A 76 -9.04 -5.82 -16.66
N SER A 77 -8.86 -7.14 -16.78
CA SER A 77 -9.96 -8.10 -16.89
C SER A 77 -10.87 -8.12 -15.65
N GLN A 78 -10.32 -7.91 -14.45
CA GLN A 78 -11.10 -7.85 -13.22
C GLN A 78 -11.90 -6.55 -13.11
N VAL A 79 -11.31 -5.42 -13.49
CA VAL A 79 -12.01 -4.14 -13.57
C VAL A 79 -13.20 -4.21 -14.53
N ALA A 80 -13.03 -4.92 -15.65
CA ALA A 80 -14.08 -5.09 -16.65
C ALA A 80 -15.21 -6.03 -16.18
N ASP A 81 -14.90 -7.16 -15.52
CA ASP A 81 -15.91 -8.21 -15.30
C ASP A 81 -15.86 -8.97 -13.97
N SER A 82 -15.04 -8.56 -12.99
CA SER A 82 -15.03 -9.23 -11.67
C SER A 82 -16.24 -8.82 -10.83
N PRO A 83 -16.96 -9.78 -10.21
CA PRO A 83 -18.06 -9.49 -9.30
C PRO A 83 -17.62 -8.73 -8.05
N GLU A 84 -16.38 -8.93 -7.57
CA GLU A 84 -15.82 -8.24 -6.41
C GLU A 84 -15.60 -6.75 -6.74
N HIS A 85 -14.98 -6.46 -7.87
CA HIS A 85 -14.75 -5.09 -8.31
C HIS A 85 -16.09 -4.37 -8.58
N LYS A 86 -17.04 -5.04 -9.23
CA LYS A 86 -18.40 -4.50 -9.45
C LYS A 86 -19.10 -4.17 -8.14
N LEU A 87 -19.01 -5.05 -7.13
CA LEU A 87 -19.59 -4.79 -5.80
C LEU A 87 -18.99 -3.53 -5.17
N LEU A 88 -17.67 -3.36 -5.19
CA LEU A 88 -17.00 -2.19 -4.65
C LEU A 88 -17.39 -0.90 -5.39
N MET A 89 -17.47 -0.95 -6.72
CA MET A 89 -17.93 0.18 -7.54
C MET A 89 -19.41 0.55 -7.27
N GLN A 90 -20.27 -0.42 -7.09
CA GLN A 90 -21.68 -0.19 -6.75
C GLN A 90 -21.84 0.39 -5.34
N LEU A 91 -21.10 -0.11 -4.35
CA LEU A 91 -21.03 0.45 -2.99
C LEU A 91 -20.59 1.92 -3.02
N ARG A 92 -19.55 2.23 -3.80
CA ARG A 92 -19.08 3.60 -4.02
C ARG A 92 -20.15 4.46 -4.67
N ALA A 93 -20.75 4.00 -5.77
CA ALA A 93 -21.76 4.75 -6.54
C ALA A 93 -23.03 5.03 -5.72
N SER A 94 -23.47 4.08 -4.89
CA SER A 94 -24.61 4.26 -3.98
C SER A 94 -24.29 5.15 -2.77
N GLY A 95 -23.02 5.49 -2.54
CA GLY A 95 -22.58 6.16 -1.32
C GLY A 95 -22.87 5.34 -0.06
N LEU A 96 -22.79 4.01 -0.18
CA LEU A 96 -23.12 3.02 0.86
C LEU A 96 -24.62 3.03 1.29
N LYS A 97 -25.51 3.62 0.53
CA LYS A 97 -26.93 3.74 0.92
C LYS A 97 -27.75 2.49 0.64
N ASP A 98 -27.25 1.62 -0.23
CA ASP A 98 -27.92 0.37 -0.62
C ASP A 98 -27.63 -0.71 0.43
N ASP A 99 -28.69 -1.22 1.07
CA ASP A 99 -28.62 -2.19 2.14
C ASP A 99 -28.14 -3.55 1.63
N ASP A 100 -28.65 -3.99 0.47
CA ASP A 100 -28.30 -5.29 -0.11
C ASP A 100 -26.82 -5.35 -0.51
N LEU A 101 -26.26 -4.23 -0.98
CA LEU A 101 -24.83 -4.16 -1.31
C LEU A 101 -23.97 -4.21 -0.05
N ARG A 102 -24.40 -3.57 1.06
CA ARG A 102 -23.67 -3.67 2.33
C ARG A 102 -23.72 -5.08 2.90
N GLN A 103 -24.87 -5.76 2.82
CA GLN A 103 -25.02 -7.15 3.22
C GLN A 103 -24.05 -8.07 2.47
N LYS A 104 -23.99 -7.95 1.15
CA LYS A 104 -23.00 -8.71 0.33
C LYS A 104 -21.56 -8.44 0.76
N LEU A 105 -21.23 -7.21 1.16
CA LEU A 105 -19.90 -6.89 1.67
C LEU A 105 -19.67 -7.55 3.03
N TYR A 106 -20.65 -7.51 3.95
CA TYR A 106 -20.53 -8.18 5.25
C TYR A 106 -20.39 -9.69 5.09
N GLU A 107 -21.18 -10.32 4.23
CA GLU A 107 -21.08 -11.76 3.91
C GLU A 107 -19.68 -12.18 3.44
N LYS A 108 -18.96 -11.30 2.73
CA LYS A 108 -17.58 -11.53 2.35
C LYS A 108 -16.58 -11.31 3.49
N ILE A 109 -16.84 -10.38 4.39
CA ILE A 109 -15.95 -10.07 5.54
C ILE A 109 -16.07 -11.12 6.64
N LEU A 110 -17.29 -11.46 7.04
CA LEU A 110 -17.60 -12.30 8.21
C LEU A 110 -16.83 -13.63 8.25
N PRO A 111 -16.81 -14.47 7.19
CA PRO A 111 -16.13 -15.75 7.25
C PRO A 111 -14.60 -15.63 7.28
N ASN A 112 -14.06 -14.50 6.82
CA ASN A 112 -12.64 -14.29 6.57
C ASN A 112 -11.91 -13.48 7.65
N VAL A 113 -12.64 -13.10 8.71
CA VAL A 113 -12.08 -12.42 9.89
C VAL A 113 -12.24 -13.33 11.10
N HIS A 114 -11.18 -13.45 11.91
CA HIS A 114 -11.16 -14.32 13.07
C HIS A 114 -10.72 -13.52 14.30
N PHE A 115 -11.68 -13.22 15.17
CA PHE A 115 -11.43 -12.60 16.47
C PHE A 115 -11.95 -13.52 17.59
N GLU A 116 -11.27 -13.53 18.71
CA GLU A 116 -11.74 -14.25 19.92
C GLU A 116 -12.96 -13.56 20.52
N ASP A 117 -13.00 -12.24 20.40
CA ASP A 117 -14.08 -11.37 20.90
C ASP A 117 -15.02 -10.92 19.77
N ASN A 118 -16.09 -10.22 20.14
CA ASN A 118 -16.96 -9.54 19.20
C ASN A 118 -16.19 -8.47 18.40
N TYR A 119 -16.73 -8.05 17.29
CA TYR A 119 -16.11 -7.00 16.48
C TYR A 119 -17.13 -6.10 15.79
N LEU A 120 -16.67 -4.95 15.37
CA LEU A 120 -17.44 -3.90 14.72
C LEU A 120 -16.85 -3.63 13.33
N ILE A 121 -17.67 -3.72 12.29
CA ILE A 121 -17.34 -3.29 10.95
C ILE A 121 -17.91 -1.89 10.78
N LEU A 122 -17.08 -0.91 10.42
CA LEU A 122 -17.47 0.46 10.12
C LEU A 122 -17.24 0.78 8.67
N LEU A 123 -18.22 1.42 8.03
CA LEU A 123 -18.14 1.89 6.65
C LEU A 123 -18.44 3.39 6.59
N GLY A 124 -17.66 4.11 5.79
CA GLY A 124 -17.85 5.51 5.47
C GLY A 124 -17.58 5.78 4.00
N CYS A 125 -18.36 6.66 3.38
CA CYS A 125 -18.15 7.13 2.02
C CYS A 125 -17.91 8.64 2.04
N ASP A 126 -16.79 9.07 1.45
CA ASP A 126 -16.43 10.49 1.30
C ASP A 126 -16.36 10.87 -0.17
N SER A 127 -16.61 12.14 -0.45
CA SER A 127 -16.45 12.76 -1.75
C SER A 127 -15.55 13.98 -1.62
N TYR A 128 -14.47 14.01 -2.36
CA TYR A 128 -13.42 15.02 -2.28
C TYR A 128 -13.24 15.73 -3.61
N ASP A 129 -13.58 17.01 -3.64
CA ASP A 129 -13.23 17.88 -4.74
C ASP A 129 -11.74 18.19 -4.66
N VAL A 130 -10.96 17.59 -5.58
CA VAL A 130 -9.50 17.64 -5.57
C VAL A 130 -9.05 19.02 -6.04
N PRO A 131 -8.40 19.85 -5.18
CA PRO A 131 -7.97 21.18 -5.60
C PRO A 131 -6.90 21.09 -6.69
N PHE A 132 -6.99 21.96 -7.68
CA PHE A 132 -5.94 22.08 -8.70
C PHE A 132 -4.63 22.55 -8.05
N LYS A 133 -3.52 21.89 -8.38
CA LYS A 133 -2.18 22.35 -8.04
C LYS A 133 -1.49 22.87 -9.30
N GLY A 134 -1.24 24.17 -9.35
CA GLY A 134 -0.41 24.78 -10.38
C GLY A 134 1.04 24.26 -10.37
N LYS A 135 1.80 24.57 -11.40
CA LYS A 135 3.24 24.22 -11.49
C LYS A 135 4.08 24.77 -10.34
N ASP A 136 3.59 25.79 -9.64
CA ASP A 136 4.26 26.46 -8.51
C ASP A 136 3.82 25.95 -7.14
N ASP A 137 3.22 24.72 -7.05
CA ASP A 137 2.64 24.16 -5.82
C ASP A 137 1.53 25.03 -5.16
N ALA A 138 1.10 26.11 -5.82
CA ALA A 138 0.01 26.95 -5.35
C ALA A 138 -1.33 26.22 -5.52
N VAL A 139 -2.04 26.01 -4.41
CA VAL A 139 -3.36 25.38 -4.39
C VAL A 139 -4.41 26.42 -4.77
N GLN A 140 -5.09 26.20 -5.90
CA GLN A 140 -6.26 26.98 -6.31
C GLN A 140 -7.52 26.21 -5.90
N ASN A 141 -8.18 26.66 -4.82
CA ASN A 141 -9.36 26.00 -4.27
C ASN A 141 -10.62 26.14 -5.17
N ASP A 142 -10.61 27.10 -6.09
CA ASP A 142 -11.78 27.39 -6.94
C ASP A 142 -11.79 26.63 -8.29
N ALA A 143 -10.73 25.85 -8.59
CA ALA A 143 -10.63 25.05 -9.78
C ALA A 143 -10.42 23.57 -9.39
N SER A 144 -11.53 22.87 -9.21
CA SER A 144 -11.50 21.40 -9.04
C SER A 144 -11.69 20.76 -10.42
N GLU A 145 -10.72 19.96 -10.87
CA GLU A 145 -10.82 19.23 -12.14
C GLU A 145 -11.46 17.85 -11.94
N GLU A 146 -11.48 17.31 -10.71
CA GLU A 146 -11.94 15.96 -10.42
C GLU A 146 -12.55 15.85 -9.01
N THR A 147 -13.67 15.12 -8.92
CA THR A 147 -14.26 14.70 -7.65
C THR A 147 -13.87 13.26 -7.33
N TYR A 148 -13.01 13.08 -6.33
CA TYR A 148 -12.60 11.77 -5.84
C TYR A 148 -13.60 11.25 -4.80
N THR A 149 -14.39 10.23 -5.17
CA THR A 149 -15.32 9.54 -4.26
C THR A 149 -14.73 8.18 -3.86
N TYR A 150 -14.69 7.89 -2.55
CA TYR A 150 -14.09 6.67 -2.02
C TYR A 150 -14.87 6.12 -0.83
N ILE A 151 -14.71 4.83 -0.59
CA ILE A 151 -15.23 4.13 0.59
C ILE A 151 -14.09 3.74 1.52
N LEU A 152 -14.35 3.83 2.80
CA LEU A 152 -13.48 3.34 3.88
C LEU A 152 -14.20 2.22 4.62
N CYS A 153 -13.49 1.14 4.89
CA CYS A 153 -13.92 0.04 5.73
C CYS A 153 -12.93 -0.15 6.87
N ALA A 154 -13.40 -0.26 8.10
CA ALA A 154 -12.58 -0.56 9.27
C ALA A 154 -13.20 -1.73 10.05
N VAL A 155 -12.40 -2.75 10.33
CA VAL A 155 -12.80 -3.92 11.14
C VAL A 155 -12.11 -3.82 12.50
N CYS A 156 -12.89 -3.56 13.52
CA CYS A 156 -12.44 -3.19 14.86
C CYS A 156 -12.84 -4.27 15.87
N PRO A 157 -11.92 -4.92 16.57
CA PRO A 157 -12.26 -5.79 17.72
C PRO A 157 -13.00 -5.00 18.79
N VAL A 158 -13.93 -5.66 19.48
CA VAL A 158 -14.66 -5.10 20.60
C VAL A 158 -14.30 -5.87 21.86
N LYS A 159 -13.64 -5.21 22.80
CA LYS A 159 -13.24 -5.82 24.07
C LYS A 159 -14.19 -5.48 25.18
N GLN A 160 -14.39 -6.43 26.07
CA GLN A 160 -15.12 -6.19 27.32
C GLN A 160 -14.19 -5.58 28.37
N THR A 161 -14.66 -4.53 29.04
CA THR A 161 -13.95 -4.01 30.21
C THR A 161 -14.14 -4.93 31.38
N LYS A 162 -13.16 -4.98 32.28
CA LYS A 162 -13.36 -5.59 33.59
C LYS A 162 -14.39 -4.78 34.40
N PRO A 163 -15.20 -5.41 35.22
CA PRO A 163 -16.04 -4.69 36.20
C PRO A 163 -15.15 -3.80 37.06
N VAL A 164 -15.49 -2.51 37.14
CA VAL A 164 -14.73 -1.52 37.92
C VAL A 164 -15.67 -0.64 38.69
N LEU A 165 -15.24 -0.15 39.85
CA LEU A 165 -15.96 0.90 40.53
C LEU A 165 -15.85 2.20 39.76
N ARG A 166 -17.00 2.79 39.39
CA ARG A 166 -17.08 4.07 38.67
C ARG A 166 -17.64 5.14 39.61
N TYR A 167 -16.95 6.27 39.65
CA TYR A 167 -17.44 7.45 40.35
C TYR A 167 -18.62 8.08 39.61
N THR A 168 -19.73 8.31 40.33
CA THR A 168 -20.89 9.01 39.79
C THR A 168 -21.03 10.33 40.52
N ALA A 169 -20.94 11.44 39.74
CA ALA A 169 -20.96 12.79 40.32
C ALA A 169 -22.28 13.17 40.98
N GLU A 170 -23.38 12.54 40.54
CA GLU A 170 -24.72 12.77 41.08
C GLU A 170 -24.85 12.19 42.50
N SER A 171 -24.37 10.96 42.74
CA SER A 171 -24.39 10.31 44.06
C SER A 171 -23.19 10.64 44.94
N LYS A 172 -22.13 11.23 44.34
CA LYS A 172 -20.84 11.49 44.99
C LYS A 172 -20.19 10.26 45.59
N ASP A 173 -20.42 9.10 45.01
CA ASP A 173 -19.96 7.80 45.47
C ASP A 173 -19.48 6.91 44.33
N PHE A 174 -18.84 5.79 44.66
CA PHE A 174 -18.39 4.76 43.73
C PHE A 174 -19.38 3.61 43.69
N HIS A 175 -19.90 3.33 42.50
CA HIS A 175 -20.80 2.23 42.23
C HIS A 175 -20.19 1.21 41.25
N ASP A 176 -20.78 0.02 41.20
CA ASP A 176 -20.40 -0.95 40.17
C ASP A 176 -20.63 -0.35 38.77
N GLY A 177 -19.55 -0.15 38.03
CA GLY A 177 -19.59 0.39 36.68
C GLY A 177 -20.04 -0.60 35.62
N GLY A 178 -20.29 -1.84 36.01
CA GLY A 178 -20.66 -2.94 35.11
C GLY A 178 -19.58 -3.27 34.10
N VAL A 179 -19.93 -4.14 33.17
CA VAL A 179 -19.10 -4.50 32.02
C VAL A 179 -19.52 -3.64 30.82
N SER A 180 -18.59 -2.92 30.26
CA SER A 180 -18.82 -2.13 29.02
C SER A 180 -18.08 -2.77 27.87
N GLN A 181 -18.65 -2.64 26.67
CA GLN A 181 -18.00 -3.07 25.42
C GLN A 181 -17.33 -1.87 24.77
N ILE A 182 -16.05 -2.00 24.43
CA ILE A 182 -15.25 -0.91 23.88
C ILE A 182 -14.70 -1.33 22.51
N ALA A 183 -15.04 -0.56 21.48
CA ALA A 183 -14.43 -0.71 20.14
C ALA A 183 -12.95 -0.32 20.20
N CYS A 184 -12.08 -1.24 19.79
CA CYS A 184 -10.64 -1.04 19.72
C CYS A 184 -10.22 -0.47 18.36
N ALA A 185 -8.95 -0.13 18.21
CA ALA A 185 -8.40 0.26 16.92
C ALA A 185 -8.56 -0.87 15.90
N PRO A 186 -8.80 -0.55 14.60
CA PRO A 186 -9.01 -1.56 13.59
C PRO A 186 -7.79 -2.47 13.43
N GLU A 187 -8.04 -3.76 13.24
CA GLU A 187 -7.04 -4.76 12.90
C GLU A 187 -6.88 -4.91 11.40
N ALA A 188 -7.98 -4.76 10.64
CA ALA A 188 -8.00 -4.78 9.19
C ALA A 188 -8.92 -3.69 8.64
N GLY A 189 -8.79 -3.37 7.36
CA GLY A 189 -9.65 -2.43 6.68
C GLY A 189 -9.14 -2.11 5.29
N PHE A 190 -9.86 -1.25 4.57
CA PHE A 190 -9.43 -0.83 3.24
C PHE A 190 -9.99 0.53 2.85
N LEU A 191 -9.35 1.14 1.86
CA LEU A 191 -9.82 2.27 1.09
C LEU A 191 -9.97 1.83 -0.37
N PHE A 192 -11.10 2.17 -1.01
CA PHE A 192 -11.34 1.92 -2.42
C PHE A 192 -12.19 3.03 -3.06
N PRO A 193 -11.88 3.45 -4.28
CA PRO A 193 -10.65 3.21 -5.04
C PRO A 193 -9.45 3.94 -4.45
N ALA A 194 -8.26 3.63 -4.93
CA ALA A 194 -7.05 4.33 -4.51
C ALA A 194 -7.01 5.77 -5.05
N PHE A 195 -6.28 6.65 -4.33
CA PHE A 195 -6.00 8.03 -4.74
C PHE A 195 -4.57 8.10 -5.26
N ASP A 196 -4.38 8.00 -6.55
CA ASP A 196 -3.05 7.93 -7.18
C ASP A 196 -2.89 9.07 -8.18
N ASN A 197 -1.74 9.75 -8.15
CA ASN A 197 -1.47 10.96 -8.93
C ASN A 197 -2.55 12.05 -8.77
N ARG A 198 -3.16 12.12 -7.58
CA ARG A 198 -4.25 13.03 -7.20
C ARG A 198 -5.56 12.80 -7.99
N SER A 199 -5.76 11.61 -8.50
CA SER A 199 -6.91 11.17 -9.29
C SER A 199 -7.48 9.87 -8.74
N THR A 200 -8.69 9.53 -9.18
CA THR A 200 -9.37 8.27 -8.85
C THR A 200 -8.72 7.13 -9.61
N ASN A 201 -8.11 6.19 -8.90
CA ASN A 201 -7.56 4.98 -9.51
C ASN A 201 -8.39 3.75 -9.15
N ILE A 202 -9.31 3.35 -10.04
CA ILE A 202 -10.20 2.18 -9.84
C ILE A 202 -9.48 0.84 -9.97
N TYR A 203 -8.26 0.83 -10.50
CA TYR A 203 -7.43 -0.37 -10.61
C TYR A 203 -6.75 -0.74 -9.29
N ASN A 204 -6.80 0.13 -8.29
CA ASN A 204 -6.13 -0.09 -7.02
C ASN A 204 -7.05 0.14 -5.82
N ALA A 205 -6.83 -0.67 -4.78
CA ALA A 205 -7.31 -0.43 -3.43
C ALA A 205 -6.13 -0.36 -2.46
N LEU A 206 -6.31 0.32 -1.34
CA LEU A 206 -5.33 0.31 -0.25
C LEU A 206 -5.87 -0.55 0.89
N PHE A 207 -5.25 -1.69 1.14
CA PHE A 207 -5.60 -2.58 2.24
C PHE A 207 -4.75 -2.26 3.48
N TYR A 208 -5.40 -2.22 4.63
CA TYR A 208 -4.76 -1.98 5.92
C TYR A 208 -4.75 -3.25 6.76
N SER A 209 -3.58 -3.60 7.29
CA SER A 209 -3.42 -4.58 8.36
C SER A 209 -2.62 -3.96 9.50
N ARG A 210 -3.13 -4.07 10.73
CA ARG A 210 -2.43 -3.56 11.92
C ARG A 210 -1.14 -4.32 12.18
N SER A 211 -1.20 -5.64 12.03
CA SER A 211 -0.04 -6.52 12.16
C SER A 211 0.52 -6.87 10.78
N PRO A 212 1.76 -6.49 10.45
CA PRO A 212 2.39 -6.89 9.19
C PRO A 212 2.56 -8.42 9.02
N LYS A 213 2.39 -9.17 10.11
CA LYS A 213 2.49 -10.64 10.10
C LYS A 213 1.16 -11.31 9.74
N GLU A 214 0.06 -10.62 9.94
CA GLU A 214 -1.29 -11.09 9.62
C GLU A 214 -1.69 -10.51 8.28
N ASN A 215 -1.49 -11.27 7.21
CA ASN A 215 -1.75 -10.81 5.85
C ASN A 215 -3.23 -10.79 5.49
N TYR A 216 -4.12 -11.32 6.34
CA TYR A 216 -5.56 -11.47 6.04
C TYR A 216 -5.81 -11.99 4.61
N GLU A 217 -5.01 -12.99 4.20
CA GLU A 217 -5.01 -13.51 2.82
C GLU A 217 -6.40 -13.91 2.34
N ALA A 218 -7.13 -14.61 3.19
CA ALA A 218 -8.49 -15.04 2.88
C ALA A 218 -9.43 -13.84 2.66
N LEU A 219 -9.30 -12.80 3.49
CA LEU A 219 -10.10 -11.58 3.37
C LEU A 219 -9.75 -10.80 2.10
N VAL A 220 -8.47 -10.62 1.80
CA VAL A 220 -8.01 -9.93 0.57
C VAL A 220 -8.48 -10.68 -0.67
N LYS A 221 -8.35 -12.02 -0.69
CA LYS A 221 -8.82 -12.86 -1.79
C LYS A 221 -10.34 -12.74 -1.97
N GLU A 222 -11.11 -12.77 -0.89
CA GLU A 222 -12.57 -12.73 -0.97
C GLU A 222 -13.11 -11.34 -1.36
N LEU A 223 -12.47 -10.27 -0.89
CA LEU A 223 -12.90 -8.90 -1.19
C LEU A 223 -12.47 -8.41 -2.57
N PHE A 224 -11.29 -8.80 -3.03
CA PHE A 224 -10.65 -8.23 -4.22
C PHE A 224 -10.39 -9.26 -5.33
N ASN A 225 -10.55 -10.55 -5.04
CA ASN A 225 -10.22 -11.66 -5.95
C ASN A 225 -8.77 -11.60 -6.46
N VAL A 226 -7.86 -11.14 -5.61
CA VAL A 226 -6.42 -11.12 -5.87
C VAL A 226 -5.70 -11.91 -4.78
N GLN A 227 -4.58 -12.51 -5.13
CA GLN A 227 -3.67 -13.00 -4.09
C GLN A 227 -3.10 -11.78 -3.38
N PRO A 228 -3.03 -11.79 -2.03
CA PRO A 228 -2.42 -10.66 -1.33
C PRO A 228 -1.00 -10.49 -1.83
N PRO A 229 -0.65 -9.30 -2.35
CA PRO A 229 0.69 -9.06 -2.80
C PRO A 229 1.64 -9.20 -1.62
N GLN A 230 2.76 -9.85 -1.83
CA GLN A 230 3.83 -9.80 -0.84
C GLN A 230 4.11 -8.32 -0.51
N PRO A 231 4.34 -7.96 0.77
CA PRO A 231 4.73 -6.60 1.13
C PRO A 231 5.87 -6.10 0.25
N ALA A 232 5.84 -4.84 -0.19
CA ALA A 232 6.82 -4.29 -1.15
C ALA A 232 8.28 -4.56 -0.75
N PHE A 233 8.60 -4.48 0.56
CA PHE A 233 9.94 -4.80 1.04
C PHE A 233 10.31 -6.28 0.87
N GLN A 234 9.33 -7.18 0.94
CA GLN A 234 9.53 -8.61 0.74
C GLN A 234 9.63 -8.93 -0.75
N GLN A 235 8.80 -8.30 -1.59
CA GLN A 235 8.92 -8.41 -3.06
C GLN A 235 10.32 -8.00 -3.51
N LYS A 236 10.84 -6.87 -2.99
CA LYS A 236 12.19 -6.41 -3.29
C LYS A 236 13.24 -7.44 -2.90
N LYS A 237 13.23 -7.89 -1.64
CA LYS A 237 14.18 -8.91 -1.14
C LYS A 237 14.09 -10.22 -1.92
N SER A 238 12.88 -10.67 -2.22
CA SER A 238 12.66 -11.90 -3.00
C SER A 238 13.19 -11.75 -4.41
N PHE A 239 13.00 -10.59 -5.05
CA PHE A 239 13.50 -10.31 -6.40
C PHE A 239 15.03 -10.20 -6.43
N GLU A 240 15.63 -9.49 -5.47
CA GLU A 240 17.08 -9.41 -5.31
C GLU A 240 17.72 -10.78 -5.06
N ALA A 241 17.14 -11.57 -4.16
CA ALA A 241 17.58 -12.94 -3.90
C ALA A 241 17.43 -13.84 -5.14
N LEU A 242 16.32 -13.71 -5.86
CA LEU A 242 16.07 -14.45 -7.10
C LEU A 242 17.15 -14.16 -8.13
N LEU A 243 17.46 -12.89 -8.42
CA LEU A 243 18.53 -12.53 -9.35
C LEU A 243 19.89 -13.11 -8.90
N GLY A 244 20.27 -12.93 -7.62
CA GLY A 244 21.53 -13.41 -7.11
C GLY A 244 21.68 -14.93 -7.15
N THR A 245 20.61 -15.69 -6.83
CA THR A 245 20.66 -17.16 -6.78
C THR A 245 20.58 -17.81 -8.16
N THR A 246 19.77 -17.24 -9.07
CA THR A 246 19.55 -17.84 -10.39
C THR A 246 20.68 -17.56 -11.37
N LEU A 247 21.21 -16.34 -11.32
CA LEU A 247 22.27 -15.90 -12.23
C LEU A 247 23.66 -16.25 -11.69
N ALA A 248 23.80 -16.42 -10.35
CA ALA A 248 25.07 -16.79 -9.70
C ALA A 248 26.29 -16.01 -10.25
N GLU A 249 27.20 -16.68 -10.97
CA GLU A 249 28.41 -16.07 -11.54
C GLU A 249 28.11 -15.08 -12.67
N GLU A 250 26.95 -15.19 -13.33
CA GLU A 250 26.51 -14.27 -14.41
C GLU A 250 25.87 -12.99 -13.84
N CYS A 251 25.63 -12.91 -12.51
CA CYS A 251 25.09 -11.73 -11.84
C CYS A 251 26.18 -10.66 -11.67
N SER A 252 26.49 -9.98 -12.77
CA SER A 252 27.49 -8.89 -12.76
C SER A 252 26.85 -7.55 -12.40
N LEU A 253 27.69 -6.53 -12.13
CA LEU A 253 27.24 -5.17 -11.90
C LEU A 253 26.39 -4.65 -13.06
N GLU A 254 26.88 -4.91 -14.30
CA GLU A 254 26.25 -4.47 -15.54
C GLU A 254 24.86 -5.07 -15.71
N VAL A 255 24.65 -6.35 -15.35
CA VAL A 255 23.36 -7.01 -15.40
C VAL A 255 22.38 -6.37 -14.42
N VAL A 256 22.83 -6.13 -13.16
CA VAL A 256 21.98 -5.51 -12.13
C VAL A 256 21.64 -4.06 -12.51
N GLN A 257 22.59 -3.29 -13.02
CA GLN A 257 22.37 -1.93 -13.53
C GLN A 257 21.35 -1.93 -14.67
N SER A 258 21.52 -2.79 -15.66
CA SER A 258 20.62 -2.85 -16.82
C SER A 258 19.19 -3.21 -16.44
N VAL A 259 19.01 -4.16 -15.50
CA VAL A 259 17.68 -4.51 -14.97
C VAL A 259 17.08 -3.30 -14.23
N HIS A 260 17.87 -2.65 -13.37
CA HIS A 260 17.43 -1.46 -12.64
C HIS A 260 17.01 -0.32 -13.56
N ASP A 261 17.83 -0.04 -14.60
CA ASP A 261 17.59 1.04 -15.56
C ASP A 261 16.36 0.76 -16.44
N ALA A 262 16.17 -0.47 -16.91
CA ALA A 262 14.99 -0.87 -17.67
C ALA A 262 13.69 -0.69 -16.84
N LEU A 263 13.72 -1.09 -15.57
CA LEU A 263 12.58 -0.92 -14.67
C LEU A 263 12.32 0.56 -14.36
N ARG A 264 13.36 1.36 -14.16
CA ARG A 264 13.25 2.81 -13.94
C ARG A 264 12.69 3.52 -15.16
N GLN A 265 13.20 3.21 -16.34
CA GLN A 265 12.71 3.77 -17.60
C GLN A 265 11.22 3.46 -17.81
N SER A 266 10.78 2.24 -17.48
CA SER A 266 9.37 1.87 -17.56
C SER A 266 8.52 2.72 -16.60
N ILE A 267 9.01 2.99 -15.38
CA ILE A 267 8.33 3.87 -14.40
C ILE A 267 8.21 5.30 -14.95
N ASP A 268 9.26 5.83 -15.54
CA ASP A 268 9.28 7.22 -16.01
C ASP A 268 8.41 7.40 -17.25
N LEU A 269 8.48 6.48 -18.23
CA LEU A 269 7.58 6.47 -19.38
C LEU A 269 6.10 6.35 -18.98
N HIS A 270 5.80 5.52 -18.00
CA HIS A 270 4.43 5.39 -17.49
C HIS A 270 3.92 6.68 -16.84
N LYS A 271 4.76 7.39 -16.09
CA LYS A 271 4.39 8.70 -15.50
C LYS A 271 4.12 9.75 -16.60
N GLU A 272 4.93 9.76 -17.67
CA GLU A 272 4.79 10.70 -18.77
C GLU A 272 3.55 10.42 -19.61
N SER A 273 3.21 9.15 -19.80
CA SER A 273 2.05 8.72 -20.59
C SER A 273 0.71 9.04 -19.93
N LYS A 274 0.68 9.30 -18.62
CA LYS A 274 -0.53 9.55 -17.81
C LYS A 274 -1.63 8.47 -17.99
N VAL A 275 -1.22 7.24 -18.30
CA VAL A 275 -2.13 6.10 -18.42
C VAL A 275 -2.63 5.72 -17.04
N GLU A 276 -3.94 5.54 -16.88
CA GLU A 276 -4.58 5.17 -15.59
C GLU A 276 -4.31 3.71 -15.20
N GLU A 277 -4.04 2.83 -16.19
CA GLU A 277 -3.73 1.44 -15.92
C GLU A 277 -2.43 1.30 -15.11
N PRO A 278 -2.39 0.37 -14.12
CA PRO A 278 -1.20 0.17 -13.32
C PRO A 278 -0.02 -0.32 -14.17
N LEU A 279 1.17 0.23 -13.92
CA LEU A 279 2.38 -0.33 -14.51
C LEU A 279 2.72 -1.64 -13.79
N LEU A 280 2.55 -2.73 -14.51
CA LEU A 280 2.91 -4.07 -14.07
C LEU A 280 3.99 -4.63 -14.99
N ILE A 281 4.91 -5.37 -14.42
CA ILE A 281 6.01 -6.02 -15.14
C ILE A 281 5.85 -7.52 -15.03
N SER A 282 5.77 -8.14 -16.19
CA SER A 282 5.72 -9.59 -16.31
C SER A 282 7.13 -10.22 -16.24
N LYS A 283 7.17 -11.49 -15.92
CA LYS A 283 8.38 -12.33 -16.01
C LYS A 283 9.08 -12.21 -17.37
N GLU A 284 8.32 -12.17 -18.45
CA GLU A 284 8.87 -12.11 -19.82
C GLU A 284 9.60 -10.79 -20.10
N GLN A 285 9.15 -9.68 -19.55
CA GLN A 285 9.84 -8.39 -19.67
C GLN A 285 11.20 -8.42 -18.98
N VAL A 286 11.28 -9.00 -17.77
CA VAL A 286 12.55 -9.17 -17.07
C VAL A 286 13.49 -10.10 -17.83
N LYS A 287 12.96 -11.22 -18.36
CA LYS A 287 13.75 -12.14 -19.21
C LYS A 287 14.35 -11.45 -20.43
N THR A 288 13.56 -10.64 -21.13
CA THR A 288 14.04 -9.89 -22.29
C THR A 288 15.20 -8.97 -21.90
N THR A 289 15.11 -8.30 -20.76
CA THR A 289 16.20 -7.47 -20.24
C THR A 289 17.46 -8.30 -19.94
N LEU A 290 17.31 -9.45 -19.25
CA LEU A 290 18.42 -10.35 -18.95
C LEU A 290 19.09 -10.89 -20.24
N GLN A 291 18.28 -11.23 -21.26
CA GLN A 291 18.79 -11.64 -22.57
C GLN A 291 19.63 -10.53 -23.25
N SER A 292 19.15 -9.29 -23.19
CA SER A 292 19.86 -8.15 -23.77
C SER A 292 21.22 -7.89 -23.07
N CYS A 293 21.35 -8.31 -21.81
CA CYS A 293 22.59 -8.20 -21.04
C CYS A 293 23.55 -9.40 -21.23
N GLY A 294 23.19 -10.35 -22.12
CA GLY A 294 24.03 -11.50 -22.42
C GLY A 294 24.01 -12.63 -21.41
N VAL A 295 22.99 -12.69 -20.55
CA VAL A 295 22.76 -13.81 -19.64
C VAL A 295 22.44 -15.05 -20.46
N SER A 296 23.02 -16.20 -20.09
CA SER A 296 22.85 -17.46 -20.81
C SER A 296 21.41 -17.98 -20.76
N ASP A 297 21.00 -18.76 -21.77
CA ASP A 297 19.69 -19.39 -21.80
C ASP A 297 19.45 -20.29 -20.58
N THR A 298 20.51 -20.85 -20.02
CA THR A 298 20.45 -21.64 -18.78
C THR A 298 20.11 -20.78 -17.57
N GLY A 299 20.73 -19.60 -17.43
CA GLY A 299 20.43 -18.64 -16.38
C GLY A 299 19.01 -18.10 -16.47
N ILE A 300 18.56 -17.78 -17.68
CA ILE A 300 17.21 -17.31 -17.97
C ILE A 300 16.16 -18.39 -17.65
N SER A 301 16.42 -19.65 -18.00
CA SER A 301 15.52 -20.75 -17.69
C SER A 301 15.39 -20.97 -16.17
N LYS A 302 16.50 -20.93 -15.43
CA LYS A 302 16.49 -21.02 -13.96
C LYS A 302 15.71 -19.85 -13.35
N PHE A 303 15.98 -18.62 -13.83
CA PHE A 303 15.22 -17.44 -13.39
C PHE A 303 13.73 -17.62 -13.60
N SER A 304 13.31 -18.08 -14.80
CA SER A 304 11.90 -18.28 -15.10
C SER A 304 11.20 -19.26 -14.17
N VAL A 305 11.82 -20.41 -13.89
CA VAL A 305 11.26 -21.43 -12.98
C VAL A 305 11.16 -20.89 -11.55
N GLN A 306 12.24 -20.31 -11.04
CA GLN A 306 12.24 -19.77 -9.67
C GLN A 306 11.36 -18.54 -9.52
N PHE A 307 11.19 -17.73 -10.56
CA PHE A 307 10.23 -16.62 -10.53
C PHE A 307 8.80 -17.13 -10.28
N ASP A 308 8.40 -18.21 -10.97
CA ASP A 308 7.07 -18.81 -10.78
C ASP A 308 6.91 -19.43 -9.40
N GLU A 309 7.97 -20.01 -8.83
CA GLU A 309 7.96 -20.55 -7.46
C GLU A 309 7.82 -19.44 -6.41
N VAL A 310 8.51 -18.30 -6.59
CA VAL A 310 8.56 -17.21 -5.61
C VAL A 310 7.35 -16.29 -5.68
N PHE A 311 6.91 -15.94 -6.89
CA PHE A 311 5.85 -14.95 -7.12
C PHE A 311 4.54 -15.56 -7.65
N GLY A 312 4.58 -16.79 -8.16
CA GLY A 312 3.44 -17.47 -8.79
C GLY A 312 3.49 -17.42 -10.31
N PHE A 313 2.83 -18.40 -10.91
CA PHE A 313 2.66 -18.49 -12.35
C PHE A 313 1.84 -17.28 -12.86
N GLU A 314 2.30 -16.61 -13.91
CA GLU A 314 1.71 -15.36 -14.43
C GLU A 314 1.70 -14.17 -13.44
N ALA A 315 2.55 -14.19 -12.42
CA ALA A 315 2.67 -13.06 -11.52
C ALA A 315 3.20 -11.82 -12.24
N GLU A 316 2.58 -10.70 -11.95
CA GLU A 316 3.00 -9.37 -12.41
C GLU A 316 3.39 -8.54 -11.20
N LEU A 317 4.53 -7.87 -11.30
CA LEU A 317 5.10 -7.10 -10.20
C LEU A 317 5.05 -5.61 -10.49
N HIS A 318 4.78 -4.80 -9.48
CA HIS A 318 4.98 -3.36 -9.56
C HIS A 318 6.48 -3.03 -9.55
N PRO A 319 7.04 -2.36 -10.59
CA PRO A 319 8.46 -2.01 -10.59
C PRO A 319 8.88 -1.20 -9.37
N LYS A 320 8.03 -0.30 -8.89
CA LYS A 320 8.28 0.50 -7.68
C LYS A 320 8.45 -0.34 -6.40
N ASN A 321 7.97 -1.60 -6.39
CA ASN A 321 8.11 -2.51 -5.26
C ASN A 321 9.39 -3.34 -5.30
N ILE A 322 10.04 -3.44 -6.44
CA ILE A 322 11.22 -4.30 -6.64
C ILE A 322 12.52 -3.54 -6.82
N ILE A 323 12.46 -2.25 -7.17
CA ILE A 323 13.64 -1.37 -7.21
C ILE A 323 13.43 -0.10 -6.36
N ASP A 324 14.53 0.50 -5.93
CA ASP A 324 14.53 1.88 -5.43
C ASP A 324 14.84 2.83 -6.60
N ASN A 325 13.82 3.52 -7.11
CA ASN A 325 13.98 4.42 -8.25
C ASN A 325 14.73 5.73 -7.92
N LYS A 326 15.09 5.95 -6.66
CA LYS A 326 15.79 7.15 -6.19
C LYS A 326 17.25 6.90 -5.83
N ARG A 327 17.65 5.64 -5.65
CA ARG A 327 18.98 5.28 -5.18
C ARG A 327 19.42 3.96 -5.80
N PHE A 328 20.64 3.94 -6.30
CA PHE A 328 21.36 2.73 -6.63
C PHE A 328 22.39 2.50 -5.53
N GLU A 329 22.33 1.37 -4.83
CA GLU A 329 23.18 1.09 -3.68
C GLU A 329 24.07 -0.11 -3.93
N ILE A 330 25.36 0.07 -3.68
CA ILE A 330 26.36 -0.98 -3.70
C ILE A 330 26.89 -1.12 -2.28
N ALA A 331 26.83 -2.32 -1.71
CA ALA A 331 27.25 -2.56 -0.35
C ALA A 331 28.27 -3.71 -0.26
N THR A 332 29.28 -3.50 0.56
CA THR A 332 30.15 -4.53 1.11
C THR A 332 29.93 -4.60 2.64
N PRO A 333 30.47 -5.59 3.36
CA PRO A 333 30.28 -5.63 4.81
C PRO A 333 30.65 -4.33 5.55
N ASP A 334 31.65 -3.59 5.02
CA ASP A 334 32.23 -2.43 5.71
C ASP A 334 31.96 -1.10 4.96
N VAL A 335 31.45 -1.14 3.72
CA VAL A 335 31.28 0.06 2.87
C VAL A 335 29.92 0.02 2.18
N SER A 336 29.19 1.15 2.25
CA SER A 336 27.96 1.37 1.47
C SER A 336 28.16 2.59 0.59
N ILE A 337 27.92 2.41 -0.71
CA ILE A 337 28.00 3.45 -1.75
C ILE A 337 26.60 3.70 -2.27
N LYS A 338 26.13 4.95 -2.22
CA LYS A 338 24.80 5.36 -2.72
C LYS A 338 25.00 6.32 -3.87
N VAL A 339 24.46 5.94 -5.00
CA VAL A 339 24.60 6.68 -6.26
C VAL A 339 23.25 7.14 -6.74
N ASN A 340 23.21 8.30 -7.39
CA ASN A 340 22.05 8.69 -8.18
C ASN A 340 21.87 7.65 -9.31
N PRO A 341 20.70 7.01 -9.45
CA PRO A 341 20.48 6.01 -10.49
C PRO A 341 20.76 6.52 -11.93
N GLU A 342 20.62 7.84 -12.18
CA GLU A 342 20.96 8.45 -13.47
C GLU A 342 22.45 8.49 -13.77
N ARG A 343 23.27 8.27 -12.74
CA ARG A 343 24.73 8.30 -12.81
C ARG A 343 25.33 6.98 -12.30
N SER A 344 24.62 5.88 -12.51
CA SER A 344 25.16 4.54 -12.21
C SER A 344 26.38 4.19 -13.07
N ASP A 345 26.51 4.87 -14.23
CA ASP A 345 27.65 4.83 -15.14
C ASP A 345 28.99 5.21 -14.50
N LEU A 346 28.97 5.98 -13.40
CA LEU A 346 30.18 6.36 -12.65
C LEU A 346 30.83 5.20 -11.90
N ILE A 347 30.18 4.04 -11.81
CA ILE A 347 30.69 2.92 -11.06
C ILE A 347 31.08 1.77 -11.98
N GLU A 348 32.30 1.30 -11.81
CA GLU A 348 32.86 0.16 -12.53
C GLU A 348 33.41 -0.89 -11.55
N THR A 349 33.45 -2.14 -12.01
CA THR A 349 34.17 -3.20 -11.32
C THR A 349 35.39 -3.61 -12.15
N ARG A 350 36.57 -3.71 -11.52
CA ARG A 350 37.80 -4.17 -12.18
C ARG A 350 38.58 -5.14 -11.28
N ILE A 351 39.32 -6.04 -11.94
CA ILE A 351 40.34 -6.89 -11.27
C ILE A 351 41.69 -6.32 -11.64
N ILE A 352 42.42 -5.84 -10.61
CA ILE A 352 43.75 -5.25 -10.78
C ILE A 352 44.69 -6.07 -9.91
N GLY A 353 45.70 -6.71 -10.53
CA GLY A 353 46.67 -7.54 -9.80
C GLY A 353 46.03 -8.73 -9.04
N GLY A 354 44.89 -9.25 -9.50
CA GLY A 354 44.16 -10.33 -8.84
C GLY A 354 43.22 -9.88 -7.70
N VAL A 355 43.17 -8.58 -7.40
CA VAL A 355 42.27 -8.00 -6.39
C VAL A 355 41.07 -7.37 -7.07
N LYS A 356 39.86 -7.61 -6.52
CA LYS A 356 38.61 -7.03 -7.01
C LYS A 356 38.45 -5.62 -6.47
N TYR A 357 38.16 -4.68 -7.33
CA TYR A 357 37.92 -3.27 -7.01
C TYR A 357 36.57 -2.82 -7.50
N ILE A 358 35.95 -1.94 -6.72
CA ILE A 358 34.85 -1.09 -7.15
C ILE A 358 35.46 0.31 -7.34
N LEU A 359 35.39 0.83 -8.56
CA LEU A 359 35.95 2.12 -8.94
C LEU A 359 34.80 3.13 -9.08
N ILE A 360 35.03 4.34 -8.60
CA ILE A 360 34.11 5.46 -8.77
C ILE A 360 34.81 6.48 -9.65
N CYS A 361 34.23 6.77 -10.82
CA CYS A 361 34.71 7.84 -11.68
C CYS A 361 34.42 9.19 -11.00
N ALA A 362 35.46 9.99 -10.81
CA ALA A 362 35.37 11.30 -10.18
C ALA A 362 35.62 12.39 -11.24
N ASP A 363 34.57 12.75 -11.97
CA ASP A 363 34.62 13.80 -13.02
C ASP A 363 34.65 15.21 -12.40
N GLU A 364 34.27 15.35 -11.16
CA GLU A 364 34.17 16.62 -10.44
C GLU A 364 34.97 16.58 -9.13
N SER A 365 34.87 17.63 -8.32
CA SER A 365 35.55 17.73 -7.02
C SER A 365 35.13 16.60 -6.07
N VAL A 366 36.11 15.97 -5.42
CA VAL A 366 35.88 14.95 -4.38
C VAL A 366 36.05 15.60 -3.02
N GLU A 367 35.09 15.32 -2.13
CA GLU A 367 35.13 15.78 -0.73
C GLU A 367 35.24 14.59 0.23
N VAL A 368 36.06 14.74 1.23
CA VAL A 368 36.17 13.78 2.35
C VAL A 368 35.81 14.51 3.65
N ASN A 369 34.74 14.08 4.31
CA ASN A 369 34.22 14.74 5.50
C ASN A 369 33.95 16.24 5.33
N GLY A 370 33.49 16.65 4.12
CA GLY A 370 33.24 18.07 3.78
C GLY A 370 34.49 18.86 3.42
N VAL A 371 35.64 18.20 3.29
CA VAL A 371 36.91 18.84 2.85
C VAL A 371 37.21 18.43 1.42
N PRO A 372 37.30 19.38 0.48
CA PRO A 372 37.66 19.06 -0.91
C PRO A 372 39.10 18.53 -0.99
N ILE A 373 39.28 17.44 -1.72
CA ILE A 373 40.59 16.83 -1.96
C ILE A 373 40.96 16.87 -3.44
N ASN A 374 42.25 16.91 -3.72
CA ASN A 374 42.79 16.75 -5.08
C ASN A 374 43.32 15.33 -5.23
N ILE A 375 42.81 14.61 -6.23
CA ILE A 375 43.39 13.34 -6.66
C ILE A 375 44.64 13.67 -7.48
N LYS A 376 45.80 13.19 -7.05
CA LYS A 376 47.06 13.38 -7.76
C LYS A 376 47.31 12.17 -8.65
N ASP A 377 47.89 12.42 -9.84
CA ASP A 377 48.36 11.42 -10.79
C ASP A 377 49.42 10.48 -10.21
#